data_eb27ca36449759c95157471d10e50110
#
_entry.id   eb27ca36449759c95157471d10e50110
#
_cell.length_a   1.000
_cell.length_b   1.000
_cell.length_c   1.000
_cell.angle_alpha   90.00
_cell.angle_beta   90.00
_cell.angle_gamma   90.00
#
_symmetry.space_group_name_H-M   'P 1'
#
loop_
_entity.id
_entity.type
_entity.pdbx_description
1 polymer ?
#
loop_
_entity_poly.entity_id
_entity_poly.type
_entity_poly.pdbx_seq_one_letter_code
_entity_poly.pdbx_strand_id
1 'polypeptide(L)'
;GDVYKRQALGQKIIRNFERQQPYANQMSYVLDRWTVDNPDAEVPRVTTSPNRNGVFSDFYVEDGSFLRVRNIQIGYILPKKWTEKFRSDYVRFYVSANNFFTFTNYMGYDPDIGATQGTLSGGVDYGFYPQARTIMGGVNIKF
;
A
#
# COMPACT_ATOMS: atom_id res chain seq x y z
N GLY A 1 24.96 3.84 0.63
CA GLY A 1 23.50 3.93 0.46
C GLY A 1 22.82 2.73 1.09
N ASP A 2 21.67 2.95 1.71
CA ASP A 2 20.94 1.89 2.41
C ASP A 2 19.57 1.70 1.78
N VAL A 3 19.13 0.45 1.69
CA VAL A 3 17.82 0.07 1.18
C VAL A 3 17.15 -0.86 2.19
N TYR A 4 16.01 -0.44 2.71
CA TYR A 4 15.17 -1.26 3.59
C TYR A 4 13.91 -1.69 2.85
N LYS A 5 13.63 -2.98 2.86
CA LYS A 5 12.44 -3.57 2.25
C LYS A 5 11.61 -4.33 3.28
N ARG A 6 10.30 -4.37 3.06
CA ARG A 6 9.36 -5.25 3.76
C ARG A 6 8.64 -6.10 2.74
N GLN A 7 8.50 -7.38 3.03
CA GLN A 7 7.68 -8.27 2.22
C GLN A 7 6.78 -9.11 3.14
N ALA A 8 5.61 -9.45 2.64
CA ALA A 8 4.72 -10.46 3.17
C ALA A 8 4.32 -11.36 2.01
N LEU A 9 4.41 -12.67 2.20
CA LEU A 9 4.07 -13.67 1.19
C LEU A 9 3.01 -14.62 1.75
N GLY A 10 2.06 -15.00 0.90
CA GLY A 10 1.02 -15.96 1.24
C GLY A 10 -0.04 -15.44 2.21
N GLN A 11 -0.06 -14.12 2.54
CA GLN A 11 -1.14 -13.57 3.35
C GLN A 11 -2.42 -13.47 2.54
N LYS A 12 -3.55 -13.73 3.20
CA LYS A 12 -4.88 -13.53 2.61
C LYS A 12 -5.52 -12.29 3.24
N ILE A 13 -6.18 -11.51 2.40
CA ILE A 13 -6.87 -10.27 2.79
C ILE A 13 -8.33 -10.40 2.44
N ILE A 14 -9.21 -10.06 3.38
CA ILE A 14 -10.64 -9.96 3.16
C ILE A 14 -10.98 -8.49 2.86
N ARG A 15 -11.47 -8.21 1.67
CA ARG A 15 -11.92 -6.88 1.25
C ARG A 15 -13.27 -6.53 1.88
N ASN A 16 -13.28 -6.16 3.14
CA ASN A 16 -14.52 -5.87 3.84
C ASN A 16 -15.16 -4.54 3.40
N PHE A 17 -14.35 -3.57 3.00
CA PHE A 17 -14.85 -2.27 2.55
C PHE A 17 -15.62 -2.33 1.23
N GLU A 18 -15.38 -3.38 0.41
CA GLU A 18 -16.04 -3.57 -0.87
C GLU A 18 -17.22 -4.54 -0.81
N ARG A 19 -17.59 -5.00 0.38
CA ARG A 19 -18.79 -5.82 0.51
C ARG A 19 -19.98 -5.06 -0.06
N GLN A 20 -20.72 -5.72 -0.96
CA GLN A 20 -21.92 -5.16 -1.55
C GLN A 20 -22.94 -4.84 -0.46
N GLN A 21 -22.96 -3.60 -0.03
CA GLN A 21 -23.91 -3.08 0.92
C GLN A 21 -24.79 -2.02 0.23
N PRO A 22 -26.08 -1.95 0.52
CA PRO A 22 -26.89 -0.80 0.13
C PRO A 22 -26.21 0.47 0.64
N TYR A 23 -26.07 1.46 -0.19
CA TYR A 23 -25.48 2.78 0.15
C TYR A 23 -23.94 2.84 0.26
N ALA A 24 -23.18 1.77 -0.02
CA ALA A 24 -21.74 1.81 -0.11
C ALA A 24 -21.28 2.13 -1.54
N ASN A 25 -20.24 2.94 -1.64
CA ASN A 25 -19.53 3.12 -2.91
C ASN A 25 -18.81 1.84 -3.29
N GLN A 26 -18.72 1.58 -4.59
CA GLN A 26 -18.08 0.40 -5.15
C GLN A 26 -16.91 0.82 -6.05
N MET A 27 -15.94 -0.05 -6.23
CA MET A 27 -14.87 0.16 -7.19
C MET A 27 -15.33 -0.08 -8.64
N SER A 28 -14.52 0.40 -9.60
CA SER A 28 -14.87 0.37 -11.03
C SER A 28 -15.08 -1.03 -11.62
N TYR A 29 -14.46 -2.08 -11.04
CA TYR A 29 -14.67 -3.45 -11.52
C TYR A 29 -16.13 -3.91 -11.43
N VAL A 30 -16.95 -3.30 -10.55
CA VAL A 30 -18.38 -3.59 -10.41
C VAL A 30 -19.18 -3.15 -11.65
N LEU A 31 -18.58 -2.35 -12.53
CA LEU A 31 -19.20 -2.03 -13.81
C LEU A 31 -19.31 -3.26 -14.72
N ASP A 32 -18.39 -4.22 -14.56
CA ASP A 32 -18.42 -5.51 -15.27
C ASP A 32 -19.26 -6.58 -14.53
N ARG A 33 -20.30 -6.16 -13.86
CA ARG A 33 -21.22 -7.01 -13.11
C ARG A 33 -22.12 -7.83 -14.02
N TRP A 34 -22.68 -8.88 -13.45
CA TRP A 34 -23.72 -9.65 -14.11
C TRP A 34 -24.93 -8.78 -14.49
N THR A 35 -25.31 -8.82 -15.74
CA THR A 35 -26.52 -8.23 -16.31
C THR A 35 -27.10 -9.23 -17.33
N VAL A 36 -28.32 -8.94 -17.83
CA VAL A 36 -28.92 -9.76 -18.89
C VAL A 36 -28.05 -9.75 -20.17
N ASP A 37 -27.34 -8.64 -20.41
CA ASP A 37 -26.47 -8.44 -21.56
C ASP A 37 -25.03 -8.95 -21.31
N ASN A 38 -24.67 -9.24 -20.04
CA ASN A 38 -23.37 -9.78 -19.63
C ASN A 38 -23.58 -10.97 -18.66
N PRO A 39 -24.11 -12.12 -19.15
CA PRO A 39 -24.48 -13.24 -18.28
C PRO A 39 -23.27 -14.03 -17.75
N ASP A 40 -22.11 -13.91 -18.39
CA ASP A 40 -20.88 -14.65 -18.03
C ASP A 40 -19.97 -13.86 -17.07
N ALA A 41 -20.45 -12.71 -16.53
CA ALA A 41 -19.69 -11.88 -15.61
C ALA A 41 -19.36 -12.60 -14.30
N GLU A 42 -18.11 -12.50 -13.86
CA GLU A 42 -17.67 -13.04 -12.57
C GLU A 42 -18.20 -12.23 -11.38
N VAL A 43 -18.45 -10.93 -11.60
CA VAL A 43 -18.97 -10.03 -10.57
C VAL A 43 -20.48 -10.21 -10.41
N PRO A 44 -20.97 -10.47 -9.19
CA PRO A 44 -22.38 -10.68 -8.95
C PRO A 44 -23.24 -9.46 -9.31
N ARG A 45 -24.51 -9.72 -9.57
CA ARG A 45 -25.51 -8.65 -9.78
C ARG A 45 -25.57 -7.69 -8.60
N VAL A 46 -25.46 -6.40 -8.88
CA VAL A 46 -25.69 -5.34 -7.89
C VAL A 46 -27.20 -5.09 -7.72
N THR A 47 -27.63 -4.95 -6.48
CA THR A 47 -29.04 -4.68 -6.13
C THR A 47 -29.10 -3.84 -4.87
N THR A 48 -30.09 -2.99 -4.80
CA THR A 48 -30.43 -2.20 -3.60
C THR A 48 -31.22 -2.99 -2.56
N SER A 49 -31.80 -4.11 -2.98
CA SER A 49 -32.51 -5.01 -2.06
C SER A 49 -31.54 -5.91 -1.32
N PRO A 50 -31.79 -6.21 -0.03
CA PRO A 50 -30.99 -7.15 0.72
C PRO A 50 -30.87 -8.49 -0.02
N ASN A 51 -29.64 -8.94 -0.26
CA ASN A 51 -29.34 -10.23 -0.86
C ASN A 51 -28.15 -10.88 -0.15
N ARG A 52 -27.78 -12.09 -0.59
CA ARG A 52 -26.67 -12.84 0.00
C ARG A 52 -25.30 -12.43 -0.57
N ASN A 53 -25.22 -11.54 -1.57
CA ASN A 53 -23.95 -11.14 -2.18
C ASN A 53 -23.04 -10.36 -1.20
N GLY A 54 -23.61 -9.70 -0.21
CA GLY A 54 -22.85 -9.04 0.87
C GLY A 54 -22.38 -9.95 2.00
N VAL A 55 -22.66 -11.26 1.95
CA VAL A 55 -22.16 -12.22 2.94
C VAL A 55 -20.70 -12.54 2.63
N PHE A 56 -19.87 -12.74 3.66
CA PHE A 56 -18.49 -13.16 3.49
C PHE A 56 -18.41 -14.46 2.69
N SER A 57 -17.61 -14.43 1.63
CA SER A 57 -17.35 -15.57 0.76
C SER A 57 -15.93 -15.45 0.20
N ASP A 58 -15.48 -16.46 -0.49
CA ASP A 58 -14.17 -16.51 -1.15
C ASP A 58 -14.01 -15.40 -2.19
N PHE A 59 -15.11 -14.88 -2.73
CA PHE A 59 -15.13 -13.74 -3.64
C PHE A 59 -14.46 -12.48 -3.06
N TYR A 60 -14.51 -12.30 -1.75
CA TYR A 60 -13.90 -11.16 -1.06
C TYR A 60 -12.50 -11.45 -0.51
N VAL A 61 -11.98 -12.66 -0.74
CA VAL A 61 -10.67 -13.08 -0.24
C VAL A 61 -9.64 -12.99 -1.35
N GLU A 62 -8.65 -12.14 -1.17
CA GLU A 62 -7.57 -11.95 -2.13
C GLU A 62 -6.20 -12.32 -1.59
N ASP A 63 -5.27 -12.47 -2.52
CA ASP A 63 -3.86 -12.58 -2.19
C ASP A 63 -3.29 -11.19 -1.86
N GLY A 64 -2.99 -10.97 -0.59
CA GLY A 64 -2.39 -9.77 -0.08
C GLY A 64 -0.87 -9.79 -0.07
N SER A 65 -0.23 -10.67 -0.82
CA SER A 65 1.23 -10.72 -0.92
C SER A 65 1.78 -9.42 -1.49
N PHE A 66 2.85 -8.91 -0.90
CA PHE A 66 3.48 -7.70 -1.39
C PHE A 66 4.98 -7.64 -1.09
N LEU A 67 5.68 -6.82 -1.88
CA LEU A 67 7.03 -6.37 -1.64
C LEU A 67 7.05 -4.84 -1.64
N ARG A 68 7.46 -4.23 -0.52
CA ARG A 68 7.56 -2.77 -0.38
C ARG A 68 8.99 -2.35 -0.14
N VAL A 69 9.47 -1.41 -0.94
CA VAL A 69 10.71 -0.67 -0.68
C VAL A 69 10.37 0.47 0.28
N ARG A 70 10.65 0.25 1.57
CA ARG A 70 10.27 1.17 2.64
C ARG A 70 11.13 2.40 2.72
N ASN A 71 12.43 2.22 2.58
CA ASN A 71 13.36 3.33 2.63
C ASN A 71 14.49 3.09 1.65
N ILE A 72 14.80 4.08 0.87
CA ILE A 72 16.01 4.18 0.05
C ILE A 72 16.71 5.45 0.48
N GLN A 73 17.98 5.35 0.89
CA GLN A 73 18.79 6.51 1.21
C GLN A 73 20.11 6.47 0.43
N ILE A 74 20.40 7.56 -0.26
CA ILE A 74 21.66 7.78 -0.96
C ILE A 74 22.31 9.01 -0.34
N GLY A 75 23.55 8.89 0.08
CA GLY A 75 24.31 9.98 0.65
C GLY A 75 25.68 10.09 0.01
N TYR A 76 26.15 11.33 -0.17
CA TYR A 76 27.47 11.65 -0.66
C TYR A 76 28.21 12.51 0.36
N ILE A 77 29.40 12.07 0.72
CA ILE A 77 30.29 12.79 1.64
C ILE A 77 31.30 13.54 0.79
N LEU A 78 31.42 14.82 1.03
CA LEU A 78 32.39 15.68 0.33
C LEU A 78 33.81 15.29 0.72
N PRO A 79 34.73 15.25 -0.26
CA PRO A 79 36.17 15.04 -0.01
C PRO A 79 36.74 16.15 0.88
N LYS A 80 37.70 15.81 1.75
CA LYS A 80 38.33 16.74 2.68
C LYS A 80 38.90 18.01 2.02
N LYS A 81 39.47 17.89 0.83
CA LYS A 81 39.98 19.03 0.05
C LYS A 81 38.95 20.15 -0.17
N TRP A 82 37.66 19.81 -0.18
CA TRP A 82 36.59 20.78 -0.39
C TRP A 82 36.05 21.31 0.95
N THR A 83 35.94 20.43 1.98
CA THR A 83 35.44 20.83 3.28
C THR A 83 36.39 21.75 4.04
N GLU A 84 37.72 21.60 3.86
CA GLU A 84 38.73 22.47 4.41
C GLU A 84 38.61 23.94 3.97
N LYS A 85 38.17 24.17 2.71
CA LYS A 85 37.89 25.52 2.19
C LYS A 85 36.77 26.22 2.95
N PHE A 86 35.84 25.46 3.50
CA PHE A 86 34.69 25.96 4.25
C PHE A 86 34.90 25.86 5.79
N ARG A 87 36.10 25.49 6.23
CA ARG A 87 36.43 25.24 7.65
C ARG A 87 35.46 24.26 8.31
N SER A 88 35.05 23.24 7.56
CA SER A 88 34.14 22.19 8.04
C SER A 88 34.88 20.86 8.05
N ASP A 89 34.72 20.08 9.12
CA ASP A 89 35.30 18.75 9.24
C ASP A 89 34.62 17.74 8.36
N TYR A 90 33.32 17.95 8.15
CA TYR A 90 32.49 16.97 7.45
C TYR A 90 31.25 17.63 6.83
N VAL A 91 30.99 17.32 5.56
CA VAL A 91 29.77 17.71 4.86
C VAL A 91 29.22 16.51 4.13
N ARG A 92 27.97 16.16 4.40
CA ARG A 92 27.25 15.07 3.76
C ARG A 92 25.92 15.57 3.18
N PHE A 93 25.73 15.36 1.89
CA PHE A 93 24.43 15.49 1.24
C PHE A 93 23.73 14.14 1.24
N TYR A 94 22.44 14.12 1.47
CA TYR A 94 21.64 12.89 1.35
C TYR A 94 20.28 13.16 0.75
N VAL A 95 19.78 12.14 0.07
CA VAL A 95 18.40 12.05 -0.40
C VAL A 95 17.84 10.75 0.11
N SER A 96 16.65 10.79 0.68
CA SER A 96 15.92 9.60 1.12
C SER A 96 14.51 9.60 0.56
N ALA A 97 14.02 8.41 0.24
CA ALA A 97 12.67 8.18 -0.21
C ALA A 97 12.02 7.08 0.64
N ASN A 98 10.87 7.38 1.24
CA ASN A 98 10.12 6.43 2.05
C ASN A 98 8.89 5.94 1.29
N ASN A 99 8.55 4.65 1.46
CA ASN A 99 7.42 3.96 0.83
C ASN A 99 7.40 4.15 -0.69
N PHE A 100 8.58 4.07 -1.32
CA PHE A 100 8.78 4.51 -2.70
C PHE A 100 8.06 3.61 -3.70
N PHE A 101 8.20 2.28 -3.57
CA PHE A 101 7.54 1.29 -4.41
C PHE A 101 6.86 0.22 -3.59
N THR A 102 5.67 -0.18 -4.01
CA THR A 102 4.96 -1.37 -3.52
C THR A 102 4.57 -2.22 -4.73
N PHE A 103 5.04 -3.46 -4.74
CA PHE A 103 4.68 -4.46 -5.74
C PHE A 103 3.68 -5.40 -5.10
N THR A 104 2.47 -5.47 -5.66
CA THR A 104 1.38 -6.31 -5.17
C THR A 104 0.35 -6.54 -6.28
N ASN A 105 -0.35 -7.65 -6.22
CA ASN A 105 -1.52 -7.93 -7.06
C ASN A 105 -2.84 -7.62 -6.32
N TYR A 106 -2.76 -7.16 -5.07
CA TYR A 106 -3.92 -6.79 -4.29
C TYR A 106 -4.66 -5.60 -4.91
N MET A 107 -5.97 -5.72 -5.11
CA MET A 107 -6.79 -4.67 -5.73
C MET A 107 -7.17 -3.52 -4.79
N GLY A 108 -7.03 -3.69 -3.47
CA GLY A 108 -7.29 -2.65 -2.48
C GLY A 108 -6.21 -1.56 -2.46
N TYR A 109 -6.39 -0.58 -1.58
CA TYR A 109 -5.50 0.58 -1.49
C TYR A 109 -4.10 0.24 -1.00
N ASP A 110 -3.99 -0.60 0.03
CA ASP A 110 -2.69 -0.96 0.63
C ASP A 110 -2.74 -2.40 1.19
N PRO A 111 -1.87 -3.31 0.73
CA PRO A 111 -1.83 -4.68 1.25
C PRO A 111 -1.18 -4.77 2.65
N ASP A 112 -0.50 -3.72 3.11
CA ASP A 112 0.13 -3.66 4.44
C ASP A 112 -0.89 -3.21 5.49
N ILE A 113 -1.98 -3.98 5.62
CA ILE A 113 -3.03 -3.73 6.60
C ILE A 113 -2.64 -4.27 7.97
N GLY A 114 -2.71 -3.38 8.97
CA GLY A 114 -2.52 -3.77 10.37
C GLY A 114 -3.79 -4.34 10.98
N ALA A 115 -3.66 -4.95 12.15
CA ALA A 115 -4.79 -5.32 13.00
C ALA A 115 -5.30 -4.06 13.74
N THR A 116 -6.33 -3.41 13.23
CA THR A 116 -6.86 -2.17 13.83
C THR A 116 -7.84 -2.40 14.97
N GLN A 117 -8.47 -3.57 15.02
CA GLN A 117 -9.47 -3.92 16.04
C GLN A 117 -9.03 -5.10 16.92
N GLY A 118 -7.72 -5.22 17.16
CA GLY A 118 -7.12 -6.31 17.93
C GLY A 118 -6.42 -7.34 17.05
N THR A 119 -5.62 -8.19 17.67
CA THR A 119 -4.77 -9.19 16.99
C THR A 119 -5.54 -10.21 16.15
N LEU A 120 -6.82 -10.40 16.43
CA LEU A 120 -7.69 -11.35 15.71
C LEU A 120 -8.33 -10.77 14.44
N SER A 121 -8.24 -9.45 14.21
CA SER A 121 -8.77 -8.78 13.03
C SER A 121 -7.71 -8.53 11.95
N GLY A 122 -6.53 -9.11 12.07
CA GLY A 122 -5.49 -9.07 11.05
C GLY A 122 -5.98 -9.70 9.74
N GLY A 123 -5.74 -9.00 8.61
CA GLY A 123 -6.14 -9.48 7.29
C GLY A 123 -7.54 -9.04 6.84
N VAL A 124 -8.25 -8.24 7.61
CA VAL A 124 -9.53 -7.63 7.19
C VAL A 124 -9.29 -6.18 6.79
N ASP A 125 -9.53 -5.86 5.53
CA ASP A 125 -9.40 -4.50 5.00
C ASP A 125 -10.73 -3.74 5.15
N TYR A 126 -10.69 -2.65 5.91
CA TYR A 126 -11.81 -1.72 6.12
C TYR A 126 -11.68 -0.43 5.30
N GLY A 127 -10.82 -0.44 4.29
CA GLY A 127 -10.53 0.75 3.47
C GLY A 127 -9.40 1.59 4.08
N PHE A 128 -8.32 0.95 4.49
CA PHE A 128 -7.16 1.64 5.04
C PHE A 128 -6.51 2.55 4.01
N TYR A 129 -6.23 3.77 4.44
CA TYR A 129 -5.54 4.72 3.58
C TYR A 129 -4.09 4.27 3.37
N PRO A 130 -3.58 4.34 2.12
CA PRO A 130 -2.22 3.90 1.81
C PRO A 130 -1.18 4.80 2.49
N GLN A 131 -0.04 4.19 2.83
CA GLN A 131 1.10 4.89 3.38
C GLN A 131 1.62 5.96 2.43
N ALA A 132 1.79 7.19 2.93
CA ALA A 132 2.27 8.31 2.13
C ALA A 132 3.68 8.04 1.59
N ARG A 133 3.91 8.36 0.32
CA ARG A 133 5.23 8.40 -0.28
C ARG A 133 5.90 9.71 0.10
N THR A 134 7.10 9.65 0.67
CA THR A 134 7.82 10.84 1.10
C THR A 134 9.23 10.85 0.50
N ILE A 135 9.63 11.99 -0.07
CA ILE A 135 10.99 12.22 -0.57
C ILE A 135 11.57 13.38 0.24
N MET A 136 12.74 13.17 0.80
CA MET A 136 13.45 14.16 1.62
C MET A 136 14.88 14.30 1.12
N GLY A 137 15.38 15.53 1.14
CA GLY A 137 16.79 15.84 0.92
C GLY A 137 17.33 16.65 2.07
N GLY A 138 18.60 16.44 2.42
CA GLY A 138 19.22 17.19 3.51
C GLY A 138 20.74 17.26 3.40
N VAL A 139 21.29 18.13 4.23
CA VAL A 139 22.72 18.35 4.35
C VAL A 139 23.10 18.28 5.82
N ASN A 140 24.10 17.46 6.13
CA ASN A 140 24.71 17.39 7.46
C ASN A 140 26.07 18.06 7.40
N ILE A 141 26.31 19.08 8.23
CA ILE A 141 27.56 19.81 8.31
C ILE A 141 28.06 19.68 9.74
N LYS A 142 29.36 19.37 9.89
CA LYS A 142 30.07 19.38 11.17
C LYS A 142 31.25 20.30 11.03
N PHE A 143 31.36 21.23 11.98
CA PHE A 143 32.47 22.19 12.12
C PHE A 143 33.44 21.72 13.18
#